data_a1b21b82e0ebbeacd6b944f7db2c2aec
#
_entry.id   a1b21b82e0ebbeacd6b944f7db2c2aec
#
_cell.length_a   1.000
_cell.length_b   1.000
_cell.length_c   1.000
_cell.angle_alpha   90.00
_cell.angle_beta   90.00
_cell.angle_gamma   90.00
#
_symmetry.space_group_name_H-M   'P 1'
#
loop_
_entity.id
_entity.type
_entity.pdbx_description
1 polymer ?
#
loop_
_entity_poly.entity_id
_entity_poly.type
_entity_poly.pdbx_seq_one_letter_code
_entity_poly.pdbx_strand_id
1 'polypeptide(L)'
;MFLNKRYNLFALFLIGFFIYIVSFLFDLQVLSRDTALSAIDNQTTDTFYITAPRGDIFDNQNERLATSSMEPHLFLNLRKIDDNNIEIYEQFIQYNFPDLDQDDFNKLFINRNNLEIVGNISTFSALERQKLLELDAFEIFDFPIRKYNYDNLTSHVIGYVGKPTSDDSVSYTHLTLPTTFGV
;
A
#
# COMPACT_ATOMS: atom_id res chain seq x y z
N MET A 1 -66.56 -14.30 -19.16
CA MET A 1 -65.66 -15.48 -19.03
C MET A 1 -64.29 -15.26 -19.69
N PHE A 2 -64.12 -14.42 -20.70
CA PHE A 2 -62.84 -14.17 -21.38
C PHE A 2 -61.88 -13.22 -20.59
N LEU A 3 -62.38 -12.29 -19.78
CA LEU A 3 -61.56 -11.39 -19.00
C LEU A 3 -60.69 -12.16 -17.98
N ASN A 4 -61.24 -13.14 -17.31
CA ASN A 4 -60.49 -13.90 -16.28
C ASN A 4 -59.29 -14.66 -16.86
N LYS A 5 -59.36 -15.12 -18.11
CA LYS A 5 -58.22 -15.80 -18.75
C LYS A 5 -57.05 -14.89 -19.04
N ARG A 6 -57.31 -13.63 -19.44
CA ARG A 6 -56.27 -12.64 -19.70
C ARG A 6 -55.55 -12.22 -18.41
N TYR A 7 -56.31 -11.99 -17.33
CA TYR A 7 -55.75 -11.69 -16.01
C TYR A 7 -54.92 -12.84 -15.45
N ASN A 8 -55.40 -14.07 -15.61
CA ASN A 8 -54.64 -15.25 -15.16
C ASN A 8 -53.36 -15.45 -15.96
N LEU A 9 -53.36 -15.19 -17.26
CA LEU A 9 -52.15 -15.27 -18.08
C LEU A 9 -51.14 -14.17 -17.71
N PHE A 10 -51.61 -12.95 -17.44
CA PHE A 10 -50.77 -11.85 -16.94
C PHE A 10 -50.22 -12.15 -15.55
N ALA A 11 -51.03 -12.68 -14.64
CA ALA A 11 -50.58 -13.08 -13.31
C ALA A 11 -49.54 -14.20 -13.38
N LEU A 12 -49.69 -15.16 -14.25
CA LEU A 12 -48.72 -16.24 -14.45
C LEU A 12 -47.40 -15.72 -15.01
N PHE A 13 -47.46 -14.76 -15.93
CA PHE A 13 -46.27 -14.08 -16.43
C PHE A 13 -45.52 -13.33 -15.32
N LEU A 14 -46.22 -12.57 -14.46
CA LEU A 14 -45.65 -11.88 -13.34
C LEU A 14 -44.99 -12.83 -12.33
N ILE A 15 -45.62 -13.93 -12.01
CA ILE A 15 -45.08 -14.96 -11.13
C ILE A 15 -43.81 -15.57 -11.73
N GLY A 16 -43.85 -15.93 -13.02
CA GLY A 16 -42.65 -16.43 -13.72
C GLY A 16 -41.49 -15.44 -13.74
N PHE A 17 -41.80 -14.17 -13.99
CA PHE A 17 -40.80 -13.10 -13.94
C PHE A 17 -40.22 -12.91 -12.54
N PHE A 18 -41.04 -12.98 -11.50
CA PHE A 18 -40.60 -12.91 -10.13
C PHE A 18 -39.68 -14.09 -9.75
N ILE A 19 -40.06 -15.31 -10.13
CA ILE A 19 -39.24 -16.50 -9.92
C ILE A 19 -37.89 -16.36 -10.66
N TYR A 20 -37.88 -15.82 -11.87
CA TYR A 20 -36.64 -15.56 -12.60
C TYR A 20 -35.72 -14.58 -11.86
N ILE A 21 -36.27 -13.47 -11.35
CA ILE A 21 -35.49 -12.49 -10.57
C ILE A 21 -34.93 -13.14 -9.31
N VAL A 22 -35.72 -13.88 -8.56
CA VAL A 22 -35.28 -14.55 -7.33
C VAL A 22 -34.17 -15.57 -7.64
N SER A 23 -34.29 -16.33 -8.71
CA SER A 23 -33.28 -17.30 -9.14
C SER A 23 -32.00 -16.60 -9.56
N PHE A 24 -32.07 -15.48 -10.26
CA PHE A 24 -30.93 -14.67 -10.66
C PHE A 24 -30.21 -14.06 -9.44
N LEU A 25 -30.97 -13.53 -8.48
CA LEU A 25 -30.40 -13.00 -7.24
C LEU A 25 -29.75 -14.10 -6.39
N PHE A 26 -30.37 -15.30 -6.37
CA PHE A 26 -29.79 -16.43 -5.67
C PHE A 26 -28.45 -16.86 -6.28
N ASP A 27 -28.37 -16.93 -7.60
CA ASP A 27 -27.12 -17.23 -8.30
C ASP A 27 -26.04 -16.21 -7.98
N LEU A 28 -26.38 -14.93 -8.03
CA LEU A 28 -25.44 -13.84 -7.79
C LEU A 28 -24.99 -13.75 -6.32
N GLN A 29 -25.88 -13.99 -5.36
CA GLN A 29 -25.60 -13.84 -3.92
C GLN A 29 -25.02 -15.09 -3.27
N VAL A 30 -25.33 -16.27 -3.79
CA VAL A 30 -24.95 -17.55 -3.18
C VAL A 30 -23.91 -18.29 -4.01
N LEU A 31 -24.16 -18.51 -5.30
CA LEU A 31 -23.28 -19.31 -6.16
C LEU A 31 -22.04 -18.50 -6.62
N SER A 32 -22.25 -17.23 -6.98
CA SER A 32 -21.17 -16.37 -7.50
C SER A 32 -20.54 -15.48 -6.44
N ARG A 33 -20.87 -15.68 -5.15
CA ARG A 33 -20.40 -14.83 -4.05
C ARG A 33 -18.88 -14.76 -3.97
N ASP A 34 -18.21 -15.90 -4.02
CA ASP A 34 -16.76 -15.98 -3.85
C ASP A 34 -16.01 -15.31 -5.01
N THR A 35 -16.55 -15.45 -6.24
CA THR A 35 -15.98 -14.76 -7.40
C THR A 35 -16.23 -13.26 -7.36
N ALA A 36 -17.40 -12.82 -6.87
CA ALA A 36 -17.71 -11.41 -6.69
C ALA A 36 -16.86 -10.79 -5.58
N LEU A 37 -16.66 -11.48 -4.46
CA LEU A 37 -15.79 -11.02 -3.37
C LEU A 37 -14.35 -10.92 -3.82
N SER A 38 -13.81 -11.91 -4.52
CA SER A 38 -12.43 -11.85 -5.04
C SER A 38 -12.24 -10.73 -6.07
N ALA A 39 -13.26 -10.42 -6.88
CA ALA A 39 -13.23 -9.28 -7.79
C ALA A 39 -13.24 -7.94 -7.05
N ILE A 40 -14.00 -7.83 -5.96
CA ILE A 40 -14.03 -6.63 -5.10
C ILE A 40 -12.70 -6.48 -4.37
N ASP A 41 -12.16 -7.55 -3.77
CA ASP A 41 -10.87 -7.51 -3.09
C ASP A 41 -9.74 -7.05 -4.02
N ASN A 42 -9.71 -7.56 -5.25
CA ASN A 42 -8.74 -7.16 -6.26
C ASN A 42 -8.88 -5.71 -6.73
N GLN A 43 -10.08 -5.12 -6.60
CA GLN A 43 -10.35 -3.74 -7.03
C GLN A 43 -10.22 -2.74 -5.88
N THR A 44 -10.49 -3.16 -4.65
CA THR A 44 -10.64 -2.24 -3.51
C THR A 44 -9.50 -2.36 -2.50
N THR A 45 -8.80 -3.49 -2.46
CA THR A 45 -7.75 -3.74 -1.47
C THR A 45 -6.39 -3.38 -2.05
N ASP A 46 -5.85 -2.25 -1.61
CA ASP A 46 -4.45 -1.92 -1.83
C ASP A 46 -3.62 -2.61 -0.75
N THR A 47 -2.91 -3.67 -1.11
CA THR A 47 -2.00 -4.34 -0.20
C THR A 47 -0.60 -3.79 -0.40
N PHE A 48 -0.09 -3.09 0.60
CA PHE A 48 1.31 -2.71 0.64
C PHE A 48 1.96 -3.29 1.89
N TYR A 49 3.22 -3.62 1.77
CA TYR A 49 3.97 -4.24 2.86
C TYR A 49 4.75 -3.16 3.61
N ILE A 50 4.41 -2.95 4.88
CA ILE A 50 5.25 -2.18 5.79
C ILE A 50 6.25 -3.15 6.39
N THR A 51 7.54 -2.83 6.26
CA THR A 51 8.62 -3.59 6.90
C THR A 51 8.44 -3.52 8.42
N ALA A 52 8.56 -4.64 9.11
CA ALA A 52 8.52 -4.65 10.57
C ALA A 52 9.70 -3.84 11.15
N PRO A 53 9.49 -3.08 12.25
CA PRO A 53 10.59 -2.40 12.92
C PRO A 53 11.62 -3.42 13.43
N ARG A 54 12.90 -3.13 13.20
CA ARG A 54 13.99 -3.98 13.69
C ARG A 54 14.23 -3.73 15.15
N GLY A 55 14.68 -4.76 15.89
CA GLY A 55 15.07 -4.65 17.29
C GLY A 55 16.21 -3.66 17.53
N ASP A 56 16.28 -3.13 18.72
CA ASP A 56 17.36 -2.24 19.16
C ASP A 56 18.68 -3.01 19.32
N ILE A 57 19.79 -2.33 19.08
CA ILE A 57 21.14 -2.83 19.32
C ILE A 57 21.74 -2.00 20.45
N PHE A 58 22.23 -2.67 21.47
CA PHE A 58 22.84 -2.04 22.65
C PHE A 58 24.31 -2.43 22.76
N ASP A 59 25.08 -1.56 23.41
CA ASP A 59 26.44 -1.87 23.82
C ASP A 59 26.48 -2.61 25.16
N ASN A 60 27.69 -2.86 25.70
CA ASN A 60 27.89 -3.52 27.00
C ASN A 60 27.52 -2.63 28.19
N GLN A 61 27.31 -1.33 28.00
CA GLN A 61 26.85 -0.37 29.02
C GLN A 61 25.34 -0.12 28.93
N ASN A 62 24.64 -0.88 28.06
CA ASN A 62 23.22 -0.74 27.78
C ASN A 62 22.85 0.58 27.10
N GLU A 63 23.79 1.20 26.38
CA GLU A 63 23.54 2.34 25.52
C GLU A 63 23.04 1.87 24.14
N ARG A 64 22.05 2.57 23.58
CA ARG A 64 21.49 2.24 22.27
C ARG A 64 22.43 2.66 21.16
N LEU A 65 22.94 1.71 20.39
CA LEU A 65 23.73 1.95 19.20
C LEU A 65 22.86 2.17 17.96
N ALA A 66 21.80 1.39 17.84
CA ALA A 66 20.83 1.53 16.75
C ALA A 66 19.40 1.19 17.22
N THR A 67 18.43 1.96 16.75
CA THR A 67 17.01 1.79 17.07
C THR A 67 16.15 1.96 15.84
N SER A 68 14.92 1.45 15.88
CA SER A 68 13.91 1.70 14.84
C SER A 68 12.85 2.65 15.39
N SER A 69 12.67 3.79 14.73
CA SER A 69 11.67 4.79 15.06
C SER A 69 10.55 4.72 14.02
N MET A 70 9.28 4.76 14.47
CA MET A 70 8.15 4.91 13.57
C MET A 70 8.01 6.39 13.23
N GLU A 71 8.08 6.73 11.96
CA GLU A 71 7.98 8.11 11.49
C GLU A 71 6.91 8.23 10.40
N PRO A 72 6.12 9.31 10.42
CA PRO A 72 5.07 9.52 9.43
C PRO A 72 5.67 9.78 8.06
N HIS A 73 5.24 8.99 7.08
CA HIS A 73 5.60 9.13 5.67
C HIS A 73 4.37 9.41 4.83
N LEU A 74 4.57 10.22 3.81
CA LEU A 74 3.59 10.49 2.78
C LEU A 74 3.66 9.42 1.71
N PHE A 75 2.51 8.87 1.39
CA PHE A 75 2.31 7.91 0.32
C PHE A 75 1.39 8.51 -0.74
N LEU A 76 1.66 8.19 -1.99
CA LEU A 76 0.86 8.57 -3.14
C LEU A 76 0.12 7.37 -3.70
N ASN A 77 -1.20 7.44 -3.76
CA ASN A 77 -2.07 6.44 -4.35
C ASN A 77 -2.53 6.90 -5.72
N LEU A 78 -1.85 6.45 -6.77
CA LEU A 78 -2.13 6.86 -8.15
C LEU A 78 -3.48 6.37 -8.69
N ARG A 79 -4.11 5.39 -8.05
CA ARG A 79 -5.47 4.94 -8.45
C ARG A 79 -6.53 6.00 -8.18
N LYS A 80 -6.27 6.90 -7.22
CA LYS A 80 -7.18 7.97 -6.83
C LYS A 80 -6.97 9.26 -7.65
N ILE A 81 -5.98 9.28 -8.55
CA ILE A 81 -5.65 10.46 -9.35
C ILE A 81 -6.26 10.32 -10.74
N ASP A 82 -7.09 11.28 -11.10
CA ASP A 82 -7.52 11.46 -12.48
C ASP A 82 -6.39 12.08 -13.33
N ASP A 83 -6.30 11.68 -14.60
CA ASP A 83 -5.26 12.18 -15.52
C ASP A 83 -5.25 13.73 -15.63
N ASN A 84 -6.38 14.37 -15.39
CA ASN A 84 -6.50 15.82 -15.44
C ASN A 84 -5.91 16.53 -14.21
N ASN A 85 -5.72 15.83 -13.11
CA ASN A 85 -5.27 16.39 -11.84
C ASN A 85 -3.83 16.02 -11.48
N ILE A 86 -3.16 15.22 -12.29
CA ILE A 86 -1.82 14.70 -12.01
C ILE A 86 -0.80 15.83 -11.79
N GLU A 87 -0.88 16.91 -12.58
CA GLU A 87 0.01 18.05 -12.49
C GLU A 87 -0.03 18.75 -11.11
N ILE A 88 -1.17 18.71 -10.42
CA ILE A 88 -1.32 19.30 -9.08
C ILE A 88 -0.47 18.53 -8.07
N TYR A 89 -0.51 17.19 -8.14
CA TYR A 89 0.29 16.32 -7.27
C TYR A 89 1.78 16.42 -7.59
N GLU A 90 2.15 16.51 -8.86
CA GLU A 90 3.53 16.70 -9.29
C GLU A 90 4.11 18.01 -8.75
N GLN A 91 3.42 19.11 -8.94
CA GLN A 91 3.82 20.43 -8.42
C GLN A 91 3.92 20.43 -6.89
N PHE A 92 2.96 19.78 -6.23
CA PHE A 92 2.97 19.68 -4.78
C PHE A 92 4.19 18.90 -4.27
N ILE A 93 4.48 17.74 -4.85
CA ILE A 93 5.62 16.90 -4.46
C ILE A 93 6.94 17.64 -4.73
N GLN A 94 7.07 18.26 -5.88
CA GLN A 94 8.28 18.99 -6.27
C GLN A 94 8.56 20.19 -5.36
N TYR A 95 7.50 20.86 -4.88
CA TYR A 95 7.63 21.98 -3.97
C TYR A 95 8.03 21.55 -2.55
N ASN A 96 7.42 20.48 -2.04
CA ASN A 96 7.61 20.06 -0.64
C ASN A 96 8.77 19.06 -0.44
N PHE A 97 9.21 18.38 -1.50
CA PHE A 97 10.29 17.39 -1.48
C PHE A 97 11.35 17.71 -2.55
N PRO A 98 12.04 18.86 -2.42
CA PRO A 98 13.03 19.29 -3.43
C PRO A 98 14.25 18.36 -3.51
N ASP A 99 14.52 17.59 -2.47
CA ASP A 99 15.65 16.64 -2.41
C ASP A 99 15.34 15.29 -3.07
N LEU A 100 14.11 15.10 -3.58
CA LEU A 100 13.74 13.88 -4.27
C LEU A 100 14.45 13.82 -5.64
N ASP A 101 15.20 12.74 -5.88
CA ASP A 101 15.89 12.55 -7.15
C ASP A 101 14.87 12.46 -8.31
N GLN A 102 15.24 13.00 -9.46
CA GLN A 102 14.38 13.05 -10.66
C GLN A 102 13.96 11.65 -11.11
N ASP A 103 14.83 10.66 -10.97
CA ASP A 103 14.52 9.28 -11.31
C ASP A 103 13.50 8.66 -10.35
N ASP A 104 13.60 8.95 -9.06
CA ASP A 104 12.63 8.49 -8.06
C ASP A 104 11.31 9.24 -8.20
N PHE A 105 11.34 10.53 -8.49
CA PHE A 105 10.15 11.31 -8.82
C PHE A 105 9.38 10.71 -10.01
N ASN A 106 10.08 10.39 -11.10
CA ASN A 106 9.45 9.78 -12.27
C ASN A 106 8.87 8.40 -11.95
N LYS A 107 9.52 7.59 -11.12
CA LYS A 107 9.02 6.27 -10.69
C LYS A 107 7.70 6.35 -9.94
N LEU A 108 7.46 7.43 -9.16
CA LEU A 108 6.20 7.62 -8.44
C LEU A 108 4.98 7.57 -9.38
N PHE A 109 5.12 8.04 -10.62
CA PHE A 109 4.01 8.18 -11.57
C PHE A 109 3.94 7.06 -12.62
N ILE A 110 4.91 6.14 -12.65
CA ILE A 110 4.93 5.03 -13.61
C ILE A 110 3.98 3.89 -13.20
N ASN A 111 3.95 3.55 -11.92
CA ASN A 111 3.26 2.35 -11.44
C ASN A 111 1.90 2.68 -10.82
N ARG A 112 0.88 2.83 -11.66
CA ARG A 112 -0.48 3.22 -11.26
C ARG A 112 -1.19 2.23 -10.33
N ASN A 113 -0.64 1.06 -10.12
CA ASN A 113 -1.29 0.02 -9.32
C ASN A 113 -0.78 -0.07 -7.89
N ASN A 114 0.27 0.66 -7.54
CA ASN A 114 0.89 0.61 -6.24
C ASN A 114 0.76 1.93 -5.48
N LEU A 115 0.80 1.81 -4.17
CA LEU A 115 0.99 2.90 -3.25
C LEU A 115 2.50 3.18 -3.17
N GLU A 116 2.94 4.37 -3.57
CA GLU A 116 4.37 4.72 -3.61
C GLU A 116 4.74 5.68 -2.48
N ILE A 117 5.93 5.49 -1.90
CA ILE A 117 6.45 6.34 -0.81
C ILE A 117 7.01 7.63 -1.42
N VAL A 118 6.45 8.76 -1.06
CA VAL A 118 6.94 10.08 -1.49
C VAL A 118 8.09 10.56 -0.60
N GLY A 119 7.91 10.53 0.72
CA GLY A 119 8.94 10.96 1.65
C GLY A 119 8.47 11.09 3.10
N ASN A 120 9.43 11.44 3.95
CA ASN A 120 9.20 11.64 5.38
C ASN A 120 8.57 13.03 5.63
N ILE A 121 7.50 13.05 6.43
CA ILE A 121 6.77 14.26 6.80
C ILE A 121 6.82 14.56 8.31
N SER A 122 7.82 14.04 9.04
CA SER A 122 7.96 14.29 10.47
C SER A 122 8.16 15.78 10.80
N THR A 123 8.78 16.54 9.89
CA THR A 123 8.99 17.98 10.03
C THR A 123 7.77 18.83 9.74
N PHE A 124 6.74 18.26 9.11
CA PHE A 124 5.52 18.99 8.73
C PHE A 124 4.67 19.28 9.96
N SER A 125 4.17 20.50 10.04
CA SER A 125 3.23 20.93 11.08
C SER A 125 1.87 20.20 10.93
N ALA A 126 1.07 20.21 11.98
CA ALA A 126 -0.27 19.62 11.95
C ALA A 126 -1.17 20.21 10.85
N LEU A 127 -1.04 21.53 10.59
CA LEU A 127 -1.80 22.22 9.56
C LEU A 127 -1.37 21.78 8.15
N GLU A 128 -0.09 21.58 7.91
CA GLU A 128 0.42 21.10 6.63
C GLU A 128 -0.04 19.67 6.37
N ARG A 129 0.01 18.80 7.39
CA ARG A 129 -0.51 17.43 7.27
C ARG A 129 -2.00 17.40 6.98
N GLN A 130 -2.78 18.32 7.58
CA GLN A 130 -4.21 18.42 7.29
C GLN A 130 -4.46 18.82 5.83
N LYS A 131 -3.70 19.76 5.29
CA LYS A 131 -3.80 20.15 3.87
C LYS A 131 -3.42 19.01 2.92
N LEU A 132 -2.48 18.15 3.31
CA LEU A 132 -2.14 16.95 2.54
C LEU A 132 -3.33 16.01 2.42
N LEU A 133 -4.06 15.81 3.50
CA LEU A 133 -5.23 14.93 3.53
C LEU A 133 -6.46 15.50 2.80
N GLU A 134 -6.45 16.79 2.44
CA GLU A 134 -7.46 17.38 1.55
C GLU A 134 -7.31 16.89 0.09
N LEU A 135 -6.13 16.36 -0.25
CA LEU A 135 -5.86 15.73 -1.54
C LEU A 135 -6.07 14.22 -1.40
N ASP A 136 -7.14 13.69 -1.97
CA ASP A 136 -7.63 12.31 -1.80
C ASP A 136 -6.59 11.21 -2.12
N ALA A 137 -5.60 11.50 -2.95
CA ALA A 137 -4.57 10.56 -3.33
C ALA A 137 -3.41 10.47 -2.36
N PHE A 138 -3.29 11.39 -1.40
CA PHE A 138 -2.27 11.32 -0.38
C PHE A 138 -2.74 10.56 0.85
N GLU A 139 -1.93 9.65 1.31
CA GLU A 139 -2.14 8.86 2.52
C GLU A 139 -0.93 8.97 3.43
N ILE A 140 -1.16 9.00 4.74
CA ILE A 140 -0.09 9.12 5.74
C ILE A 140 -0.04 7.84 6.56
N PHE A 141 1.10 7.18 6.54
CA PHE A 141 1.36 5.99 7.36
C PHE A 141 2.66 6.12 8.11
N ASP A 142 2.71 5.51 9.30
CA ASP A 142 3.94 5.39 10.06
C ASP A 142 4.83 4.32 9.45
N PHE A 143 6.06 4.70 9.10
CA PHE A 143 7.05 3.82 8.50
C PHE A 143 8.29 3.69 9.40
N PRO A 144 8.82 2.46 9.60
CA PRO A 144 9.97 2.25 10.47
C PRO A 144 11.26 2.73 9.80
N ILE A 145 11.92 3.69 10.43
CA ILE A 145 13.24 4.18 10.02
C ILE A 145 14.29 3.70 11.00
N ARG A 146 15.41 3.21 10.48
CA ARG A 146 16.56 2.84 11.29
C ARG A 146 17.38 4.07 11.63
N LYS A 147 17.57 4.36 12.93
CA LYS A 147 18.42 5.44 13.46
C LYS A 147 19.67 4.85 14.08
N TYR A 148 20.79 5.45 13.79
CA TYR A 148 22.11 5.12 14.34
C TYR A 148 22.57 6.28 15.20
N ASN A 149 22.73 6.03 16.52
CA ASN A 149 23.04 7.12 17.46
C ASN A 149 24.45 7.69 17.31
N TYR A 150 25.36 6.91 16.74
CA TYR A 150 26.76 7.29 16.55
C TYR A 150 27.16 7.40 15.07
N ASP A 151 26.19 7.59 14.19
CA ASP A 151 26.37 7.75 12.75
C ASP A 151 27.37 6.73 12.17
N ASN A 152 28.41 7.23 11.51
CA ASN A 152 29.41 6.40 10.83
C ASN A 152 30.39 5.67 11.76
N LEU A 153 30.49 6.04 13.06
CA LEU A 153 31.46 5.45 13.98
C LEU A 153 31.21 3.96 14.24
N THR A 154 29.96 3.56 14.23
CA THR A 154 29.56 2.17 14.52
C THR A 154 29.30 1.35 13.26
N SER A 155 29.36 1.95 12.07
CA SER A 155 29.02 1.32 10.80
C SER A 155 29.82 0.05 10.49
N HIS A 156 31.08 -0.01 10.91
CA HIS A 156 31.95 -1.19 10.72
C HIS A 156 31.55 -2.40 11.58
N VAL A 157 30.85 -2.15 12.69
CA VAL A 157 30.43 -3.20 13.64
C VAL A 157 28.98 -3.61 13.43
N ILE A 158 28.11 -2.62 13.26
CA ILE A 158 26.64 -2.84 13.19
C ILE A 158 26.17 -2.97 11.73
N GLY A 159 26.99 -2.51 10.77
CA GLY A 159 26.58 -2.40 9.37
C GLY A 159 25.55 -1.30 9.13
N TYR A 160 24.96 -1.31 7.96
CA TYR A 160 23.87 -0.41 7.55
C TYR A 160 22.73 -1.21 6.93
N VAL A 161 21.55 -0.61 6.89
CA VAL A 161 20.38 -1.20 6.27
C VAL A 161 20.07 -0.45 4.98
N GLY A 162 20.06 -1.18 3.87
CA GLY A 162 19.65 -0.69 2.56
C GLY A 162 18.38 -1.37 2.07
N LYS A 163 17.76 -0.83 1.05
CA LYS A 163 16.70 -1.54 0.32
C LYS A 163 17.34 -2.72 -0.41
N PRO A 164 16.75 -3.95 -0.35
CA PRO A 164 17.25 -5.07 -1.11
C PRO A 164 17.14 -4.76 -2.61
N THR A 165 18.18 -5.09 -3.36
CA THR A 165 18.13 -5.05 -4.82
C THR A 165 17.49 -6.32 -5.37
N SER A 166 17.10 -6.33 -6.65
CA SER A 166 16.59 -7.53 -7.32
C SER A 166 17.57 -8.71 -7.23
N ASP A 167 18.85 -8.42 -7.27
CA ASP A 167 19.92 -9.42 -7.17
C ASP A 167 20.02 -10.00 -5.75
N ASP A 168 19.74 -9.22 -4.73
CA ASP A 168 19.71 -9.69 -3.34
C ASP A 168 18.61 -10.71 -3.12
N SER A 169 17.45 -10.56 -3.76
CA SER A 169 16.32 -11.49 -3.60
C SER A 169 16.62 -12.89 -4.15
N VAL A 170 17.48 -12.98 -5.14
CA VAL A 170 17.95 -14.26 -5.71
C VAL A 170 19.03 -14.91 -4.82
N SER A 171 19.86 -14.10 -4.17
CA SER A 171 20.94 -14.56 -3.31
C SER A 171 20.47 -15.24 -2.02
N TYR A 172 19.34 -14.80 -1.45
CA TYR A 172 18.82 -15.37 -0.19
C TYR A 172 18.31 -16.81 -0.32
N THR A 173 18.02 -17.30 -1.52
CA THR A 173 17.62 -18.71 -1.74
C THR A 173 18.79 -19.68 -1.70
N HIS A 174 20.03 -19.19 -1.74
CA HIS A 174 21.26 -20.01 -1.80
C HIS A 174 22.33 -19.67 -0.75
N LEU A 175 22.03 -18.84 0.23
CA LEU A 175 22.94 -18.55 1.35
C LEU A 175 23.03 -19.77 2.28
N THR A 176 23.86 -20.72 1.92
CA THR A 176 24.50 -21.59 2.91
C THR A 176 25.62 -20.76 3.54
N LEU A 177 25.43 -20.35 4.79
CA LEU A 177 26.52 -19.78 5.60
C LEU A 177 27.68 -20.77 5.59
N PRO A 178 28.88 -20.38 5.16
CA PRO A 178 30.04 -21.24 5.31
C PRO A 178 30.33 -21.38 6.81
N THR A 179 29.98 -22.53 7.38
CA THR A 179 30.34 -22.90 8.75
C THR A 179 31.79 -23.43 8.77
N THR A 180 32.74 -22.63 8.30
CA THR A 180 34.15 -22.90 8.54
C THR A 180 34.58 -22.07 9.75
N PHE A 181 34.34 -22.62 10.93
CA PHE A 181 35.15 -22.27 12.06
C PHE A 181 36.51 -22.97 11.83
N GLY A 182 37.46 -22.23 11.26
CA GLY A 182 38.86 -22.60 11.32
C GLY A 182 39.34 -22.51 12.77
N VAL A 183 39.78 -23.57 13.33
CA VAL A 183 40.54 -23.62 14.59
C VAL A 183 41.92 -23.05 14.34
#